data_f58d8d10ef44fd9a4f7e50e424df7b1a
#
_entry.id   f58d8d10ef44fd9a4f7e50e424df7b1a
#
_cell.length_a   1.000
_cell.length_b   1.000
_cell.length_c   1.000
_cell.angle_alpha   90.00
_cell.angle_beta   90.00
_cell.angle_gamma   90.00
#
_symmetry.space_group_name_H-M   'P 1'
#
loop_
_entity.id
_entity.type
_entity.pdbx_description
1 polymer ?
#
loop_
_entity_poly.entity_id
_entity_poly.type
_entity_poly.pdbx_seq_one_letter_code
_entity_poly.pdbx_strand_id
1 'polypeptide(L)'
;MKLVYYTYRKISLLLFVLMAVWGVLFYYAIIDEVVDETDDTLENYAEILIEHVLHDSSLLETEGSLMSFYKFRPISEQEGNHYQEVFYDSTVYIELEDENEPVRVMRTAFRMPDGQFYELTLMISILERDDMEESMLWY
;
A
#
# COMPACT_ATOMS: atom_id res chain seq x y z
N MET A 1 48.44 28.82 3.00
CA MET A 1 47.09 28.95 3.60
C MET A 1 45.98 29.02 2.56
N LYS A 2 46.13 29.79 1.51
CA LYS A 2 45.11 29.84 0.44
C LYS A 2 44.89 28.51 -0.28
N LEU A 3 45.95 27.70 -0.43
CA LEU A 3 45.90 26.40 -1.08
C LEU A 3 45.13 25.37 -0.24
N VAL A 4 45.36 25.35 1.07
CA VAL A 4 44.67 24.43 1.99
C VAL A 4 43.20 24.78 2.07
N TYR A 5 42.86 26.07 2.12
CA TYR A 5 41.49 26.54 2.15
C TYR A 5 40.73 26.18 0.87
N TYR A 6 41.39 26.36 -0.27
CA TYR A 6 40.83 26.01 -1.59
C TYR A 6 40.56 24.51 -1.71
N THR A 7 41.52 23.69 -1.28
CA THR A 7 41.36 22.22 -1.28
C THR A 7 40.25 21.77 -0.35
N TYR A 8 40.20 22.33 0.85
CA TYR A 8 39.16 22.05 1.84
C TYR A 8 37.76 22.37 1.30
N ARG A 9 37.63 23.50 0.64
CA ARG A 9 36.37 23.94 0.04
C ARG A 9 35.91 22.99 -1.07
N LYS A 10 36.81 22.52 -1.91
CA LYS A 10 36.51 21.56 -2.97
C LYS A 10 36.09 20.22 -2.41
N ILE A 11 36.78 19.70 -1.41
CA ILE A 11 36.49 18.44 -0.75
C ILE A 11 35.12 18.53 -0.06
N SER A 12 34.81 19.60 0.61
CA SER A 12 33.53 19.84 1.26
C SER A 12 32.37 19.84 0.26
N LEU A 13 32.58 20.52 -0.87
CA LEU A 13 31.58 20.56 -1.94
C LEU A 13 31.32 19.16 -2.53
N LEU A 14 32.43 18.45 -2.78
CA LEU A 14 32.33 17.06 -3.30
C LEU A 14 31.57 16.14 -2.35
N LEU A 15 31.88 16.21 -1.06
CA LEU A 15 31.20 15.41 -0.02
C LEU A 15 29.72 15.78 0.06
N PHE A 16 29.40 17.07 -0.03
CA PHE A 16 28.00 17.53 0.00
C PHE A 16 27.20 16.97 -1.18
N VAL A 17 27.78 17.03 -2.39
CA VAL A 17 27.16 16.47 -3.59
C VAL A 17 26.98 14.95 -3.46
N LEU A 18 27.99 14.26 -2.95
CA LEU A 18 27.92 12.81 -2.73
C LEU A 18 26.83 12.46 -1.74
N MET A 19 26.72 13.18 -0.63
CA MET A 19 25.66 12.96 0.36
C MET A 19 24.26 13.22 -0.21
N ALA A 20 24.12 14.25 -1.04
CA ALA A 20 22.86 14.55 -1.71
C ALA A 20 22.43 13.43 -2.66
N VAL A 21 23.37 12.90 -3.45
CA VAL A 21 23.10 11.77 -4.36
C VAL A 21 22.69 10.53 -3.57
N TRP A 22 23.42 10.19 -2.50
CA TRP A 22 23.09 9.06 -1.64
C TRP A 22 21.72 9.23 -0.98
N GLY A 23 21.41 10.42 -0.52
CA GLY A 23 20.12 10.72 0.10
C GLY A 23 18.95 10.51 -0.87
N VAL A 24 19.11 10.93 -2.11
CA VAL A 24 18.09 10.71 -3.15
C VAL A 24 17.92 9.22 -3.44
N LEU A 25 19.03 8.48 -3.58
CA LEU A 25 18.98 7.04 -3.81
C LEU A 25 18.31 6.29 -2.66
N PHE A 26 18.63 6.64 -1.41
CA PHE A 26 18.00 6.05 -0.24
C PHE A 26 16.51 6.34 -0.18
N TYR A 27 16.12 7.56 -0.52
CA TYR A 27 14.72 7.96 -0.52
C TYR A 27 13.90 7.08 -1.47
N TYR A 28 14.38 6.90 -2.70
CA TYR A 28 13.70 6.05 -3.68
C TYR A 28 13.68 4.58 -3.26
N ALA A 29 14.77 4.10 -2.68
CA ALA A 29 14.85 2.72 -2.20
C ALA A 29 13.85 2.45 -1.07
N ILE A 30 13.72 3.39 -0.13
CA ILE A 30 12.78 3.28 0.99
C ILE A 30 11.33 3.30 0.49
N ILE A 31 10.99 4.21 -0.41
CA ILE A 31 9.64 4.29 -0.98
C ILE A 31 9.29 3.00 -1.71
N ASP A 32 10.21 2.48 -2.52
CA ASP A 32 10.00 1.24 -3.27
C ASP A 32 9.74 0.06 -2.31
N GLU A 33 10.51 -0.05 -1.25
CA GLU A 33 10.34 -1.08 -0.23
C GLU A 33 9.02 -0.95 0.53
N VAL A 34 8.62 0.27 0.89
CA VAL A 34 7.34 0.53 1.57
C VAL A 34 6.16 0.13 0.68
N VAL A 35 6.21 0.44 -0.61
CA VAL A 35 5.16 0.05 -1.56
C VAL A 35 5.09 -1.47 -1.67
N ASP A 36 6.21 -2.15 -1.84
CA ASP A 36 6.27 -3.61 -1.91
C ASP A 36 5.73 -4.26 -0.65
N GLU A 37 6.10 -3.76 0.51
CA GLU A 37 5.62 -4.26 1.80
C GLU A 37 4.13 -4.06 1.99
N THR A 38 3.60 -2.92 1.53
CA THR A 38 2.17 -2.63 1.56
C THR A 38 1.40 -3.58 0.65
N ASP A 39 1.92 -3.85 -0.55
CA ASP A 39 1.31 -4.78 -1.49
C ASP A 39 1.31 -6.20 -0.92
N ASP A 40 2.39 -6.63 -0.29
CA ASP A 40 2.48 -7.94 0.38
C ASP A 40 1.46 -8.05 1.51
N THR A 41 1.28 -6.99 2.29
CA THR A 41 0.29 -6.93 3.36
C THR A 41 -1.13 -7.07 2.82
N LEU A 42 -1.44 -6.37 1.72
CA LEU A 42 -2.74 -6.47 1.05
C LEU A 42 -2.99 -7.89 0.54
N GLU A 43 -1.98 -8.50 -0.07
CA GLU A 43 -2.06 -9.87 -0.58
C GLU A 43 -2.35 -10.87 0.55
N ASN A 44 -1.67 -10.73 1.69
CA ASN A 44 -1.89 -11.57 2.87
C ASN A 44 -3.29 -11.39 3.44
N TYR A 45 -3.79 -10.17 3.53
CA TYR A 45 -5.15 -9.90 3.98
C TYR A 45 -6.19 -10.49 3.03
N ALA A 46 -5.93 -10.39 1.72
CA ALA A 46 -6.81 -10.95 0.70
C ALA A 46 -6.92 -12.47 0.85
N GLU A 47 -5.80 -13.16 1.06
CA GLU A 47 -5.77 -14.60 1.29
C GLU A 47 -6.57 -14.99 2.53
N ILE A 48 -6.39 -14.28 3.63
CA ILE A 48 -7.10 -14.53 4.89
C ILE A 48 -8.60 -14.31 4.71
N LEU A 49 -8.99 -13.21 4.07
CA LEU A 49 -10.40 -12.90 3.81
C LEU A 49 -11.06 -13.93 2.90
N ILE A 50 -10.37 -14.33 1.83
CA ILE A 50 -10.89 -15.35 0.91
C ILE A 50 -11.08 -16.68 1.63
N GLU A 51 -10.11 -17.08 2.45
CA GLU A 51 -10.21 -18.31 3.23
C GLU A 51 -11.39 -18.28 4.19
N HIS A 52 -11.60 -17.18 4.89
CA HIS A 52 -12.75 -17.01 5.79
C HIS A 52 -14.08 -17.03 5.03
N VAL A 53 -14.14 -16.38 3.88
CA VAL A 53 -15.34 -16.34 3.04
C VAL A 53 -15.68 -17.73 2.49
N LEU A 54 -14.68 -18.51 2.13
CA LEU A 54 -14.88 -19.89 1.67
C LEU A 54 -15.50 -20.78 2.76
N HIS A 55 -15.21 -20.49 4.03
CA HIS A 55 -15.80 -21.20 5.16
C HIS A 55 -17.12 -20.60 5.64
N ASP A 56 -17.31 -19.29 5.44
CA ASP A 56 -18.51 -18.57 5.89
C ASP A 56 -18.93 -17.54 4.83
N SER A 57 -19.91 -17.92 4.01
CA SER A 57 -20.40 -17.06 2.92
C SER A 57 -21.12 -15.80 3.40
N SER A 58 -21.50 -15.70 4.66
CA SER A 58 -22.14 -14.51 5.19
C SER A 58 -21.20 -13.29 5.19
N LEU A 59 -19.90 -13.52 5.15
CA LEU A 59 -18.90 -12.46 5.06
C LEU A 59 -18.94 -11.68 3.75
N LEU A 60 -19.54 -12.28 2.69
CA LEU A 60 -19.70 -11.59 1.40
C LEU A 60 -20.59 -10.35 1.49
N GLU A 61 -21.47 -10.30 2.48
CA GLU A 61 -22.39 -9.19 2.71
C GLU A 61 -21.82 -8.11 3.64
N THR A 62 -20.67 -8.37 4.27
CA THR A 62 -20.06 -7.44 5.21
C THR A 62 -19.07 -6.51 4.52
N GLU A 63 -19.02 -5.27 4.98
CA GLU A 63 -18.00 -4.30 4.60
C GLU A 63 -17.00 -4.15 5.73
N GLY A 64 -15.76 -3.84 5.38
CA GLY A 64 -14.64 -3.86 6.30
C GLY A 64 -14.65 -2.82 7.41
N SER A 65 -13.72 -3.00 8.34
CA SER A 65 -13.54 -2.17 9.51
C SER A 65 -12.93 -0.80 9.19
N LEU A 66 -12.83 0.06 10.21
CA LEU A 66 -12.31 1.44 10.09
C LEU A 66 -10.86 1.53 9.59
N MET A 67 -10.04 0.48 9.77
CA MET A 67 -8.62 0.50 9.39
C MET A 67 -8.34 -0.06 8.01
N SER A 68 -9.18 -0.98 7.54
CA SER A 68 -9.06 -1.55 6.21
C SER A 68 -10.45 -1.73 5.62
N PHE A 69 -10.61 -1.31 4.38
CA PHE A 69 -11.87 -1.46 3.67
C PHE A 69 -11.76 -2.65 2.72
N TYR A 70 -12.74 -3.52 2.75
CA TYR A 70 -12.87 -4.61 1.79
C TYR A 70 -14.29 -4.67 1.27
N LYS A 71 -14.42 -5.06 0.01
CA LYS A 71 -15.71 -5.16 -0.66
C LYS A 71 -15.71 -6.33 -1.62
N PHE A 72 -16.79 -7.11 -1.60
CA PHE A 72 -16.99 -8.22 -2.51
C PHE A 72 -18.07 -7.86 -3.53
N ARG A 73 -17.81 -8.17 -4.79
CA ARG A 73 -18.74 -7.94 -5.88
C ARG A 73 -18.84 -9.20 -6.73
N PRO A 74 -20.07 -9.72 -7.02
CA PRO A 74 -20.21 -10.85 -7.91
C PRO A 74 -19.82 -10.44 -9.35
N ILE A 75 -19.07 -11.31 -10.01
CA ILE A 75 -18.66 -11.13 -11.41
C ILE A 75 -19.00 -12.37 -12.20
N SER A 76 -19.03 -12.26 -13.54
CA SER A 76 -19.30 -13.37 -14.42
C SER A 76 -18.12 -14.35 -14.44
N GLU A 77 -18.40 -15.61 -14.81
CA GLU A 77 -17.38 -16.64 -14.99
C GLU A 77 -16.35 -16.22 -16.03
N GLN A 78 -16.78 -15.58 -17.10
CA GLN A 78 -15.88 -15.07 -18.13
C GLN A 78 -14.93 -14.02 -17.61
N GLU A 79 -15.42 -13.07 -16.81
CA GLU A 79 -14.59 -12.05 -16.16
C GLU A 79 -13.64 -12.68 -15.16
N GLY A 80 -14.11 -13.65 -14.38
CA GLY A 80 -13.30 -14.33 -13.37
C GLY A 80 -12.14 -15.12 -13.98
N ASN A 81 -12.37 -15.81 -15.09
CA ASN A 81 -11.35 -16.61 -15.77
C ASN A 81 -10.25 -15.75 -16.40
N HIS A 82 -10.57 -14.52 -16.80
CA HIS A 82 -9.64 -13.59 -17.43
C HIS A 82 -9.17 -12.48 -16.49
N TYR A 83 -9.54 -12.59 -15.22
CA TYR A 83 -9.23 -11.55 -14.24
C TYR A 83 -7.73 -11.54 -13.90
N GLN A 84 -7.15 -10.35 -13.89
CA GLN A 84 -5.77 -10.14 -13.46
C GLN A 84 -5.75 -9.34 -12.17
N GLU A 85 -4.97 -9.81 -11.21
CA GLU A 85 -4.75 -9.12 -9.96
C GLU A 85 -4.02 -7.80 -10.22
N VAL A 86 -4.56 -6.70 -9.67
CA VAL A 86 -3.99 -5.37 -9.87
C VAL A 86 -3.80 -4.64 -8.53
N PHE A 87 -2.75 -3.83 -8.48
CA PHE A 87 -2.46 -2.92 -7.38
C PHE A 87 -2.36 -1.51 -7.95
N TYR A 88 -2.99 -0.55 -7.29
CA TYR A 88 -2.91 0.85 -7.72
C TYR A 88 -3.14 1.79 -6.55
N ASP A 89 -2.69 3.03 -6.71
CA ASP A 89 -2.92 4.10 -5.75
C ASP A 89 -4.23 4.81 -6.09
N SER A 90 -4.98 5.17 -5.06
CA SER A 90 -6.23 5.91 -5.21
C SER A 90 -6.42 6.86 -4.03
N THR A 91 -7.49 7.65 -4.06
CA THR A 91 -7.88 8.53 -2.97
C THR A 91 -9.33 8.24 -2.59
N VAL A 92 -9.59 8.22 -1.29
CA VAL A 92 -10.92 8.03 -0.74
C VAL A 92 -11.29 9.26 0.08
N TYR A 93 -12.50 9.75 -0.13
CA TYR A 93 -13.04 10.86 0.66
C TYR A 93 -13.64 10.32 1.95
N ILE A 94 -13.19 10.87 3.08
CA ILE A 94 -13.69 10.52 4.40
C ILE A 94 -14.56 11.65 4.92
N GLU A 95 -15.87 11.40 5.03
CA GLU A 95 -16.85 12.40 5.44
C GLU A 95 -16.60 12.93 6.85
N LEU A 96 -16.15 12.07 7.76
CA LEU A 96 -15.88 12.42 9.15
C LEU A 96 -14.74 13.43 9.32
N GLU A 97 -13.75 13.37 8.44
CA GLU A 97 -12.56 14.22 8.48
C GLU A 97 -12.60 15.33 7.43
N ASP A 98 -13.55 15.28 6.51
CA ASP A 98 -13.68 16.20 5.36
C ASP A 98 -12.37 16.32 4.57
N GLU A 99 -11.67 15.20 4.40
CA GLU A 99 -10.39 15.13 3.71
C GLU A 99 -10.36 13.95 2.74
N ASN A 100 -9.59 14.12 1.65
CA ASN A 100 -9.24 13.03 0.76
C ASN A 100 -8.02 12.31 1.32
N GLU A 101 -8.11 11.01 1.49
CA GLU A 101 -7.03 10.20 2.02
C GLU A 101 -6.44 9.30 0.94
N PRO A 102 -5.09 9.28 0.78
CA PRO A 102 -4.46 8.36 -0.17
C PRO A 102 -4.53 6.92 0.35
N VAL A 103 -4.91 6.00 -0.53
CA VAL A 103 -5.03 4.58 -0.22
C VAL A 103 -4.32 3.75 -1.28
N ARG A 104 -3.82 2.60 -0.87
CA ARG A 104 -3.34 1.57 -1.78
C ARG A 104 -4.44 0.54 -1.96
N VAL A 105 -4.76 0.24 -3.21
CA VAL A 105 -5.89 -0.64 -3.57
C VAL A 105 -5.37 -1.89 -4.23
N MET A 106 -5.91 -3.03 -3.83
CA MET A 106 -5.70 -4.32 -4.48
C MET A 106 -7.04 -4.86 -4.95
N ARG A 107 -7.09 -5.35 -6.18
CA ARG A 107 -8.25 -6.06 -6.72
C ARG A 107 -7.83 -7.44 -7.16
N THR A 108 -8.54 -8.43 -6.70
CA THR A 108 -8.35 -9.83 -7.08
C THR A 108 -9.69 -10.51 -7.24
N ALA A 109 -9.69 -11.67 -7.88
CA ALA A 109 -10.91 -12.47 -8.05
C ALA A 109 -10.68 -13.86 -7.49
N PHE A 110 -11.76 -14.47 -7.02
CA PHE A 110 -11.75 -15.84 -6.50
C PHE A 110 -13.07 -16.52 -6.82
N ARG A 111 -13.06 -17.84 -6.73
CA ARG A 111 -14.23 -18.67 -7.00
C ARG A 111 -14.74 -19.30 -5.70
N MET A 112 -16.04 -19.16 -5.47
CA MET A 112 -16.71 -19.84 -4.35
C MET A 112 -16.99 -21.31 -4.67
N PRO A 113 -17.19 -22.17 -3.66
CA PRO A 113 -17.51 -23.58 -3.88
C PRO A 113 -18.76 -23.83 -4.73
N ASP A 114 -19.69 -22.88 -4.77
CA ASP A 114 -20.89 -22.96 -5.60
C ASP A 114 -20.64 -22.65 -7.08
N GLY A 115 -19.42 -22.24 -7.43
CA GLY A 115 -19.02 -21.89 -8.79
C GLY A 115 -19.12 -20.42 -9.14
N GLN A 116 -19.67 -19.58 -8.25
CA GLN A 116 -19.79 -18.15 -8.48
C GLN A 116 -18.44 -17.45 -8.26
N PHE A 117 -18.06 -16.59 -9.20
CA PHE A 117 -16.87 -15.74 -9.07
C PHE A 117 -17.21 -14.45 -8.38
N TYR A 118 -16.29 -13.98 -7.54
CA TYR A 118 -16.40 -12.71 -6.85
C TYR A 118 -15.10 -11.91 -7.00
N GLU A 119 -15.25 -10.59 -7.11
CA GLU A 119 -14.13 -9.65 -7.08
C GLU A 119 -13.97 -9.13 -5.65
N LEU A 120 -12.77 -9.26 -5.11
CA LEU A 120 -12.41 -8.65 -3.83
C LEU A 120 -11.63 -7.38 -4.10
N THR A 121 -12.14 -6.27 -3.59
CA THR A 121 -11.44 -4.99 -3.57
C THR A 121 -11.02 -4.71 -2.13
N LEU A 122 -9.72 -4.53 -1.93
CA LEU A 122 -9.15 -4.29 -0.61
C LEU A 122 -8.38 -2.98 -0.65
N MET A 123 -8.60 -2.12 0.34
CA MET A 123 -7.96 -0.80 0.43
C MET A 123 -7.32 -0.63 1.79
N ILE A 124 -6.13 -0.06 1.82
CA ILE A 124 -5.43 0.27 3.06
C ILE A 124 -4.96 1.73 2.99
N SER A 125 -5.12 2.45 4.09
CA SER A 125 -4.69 3.84 4.18
C SER A 125 -3.17 3.91 4.34
N ILE A 126 -2.52 4.71 3.51
CA ILE A 126 -1.08 4.94 3.56
C ILE A 126 -0.72 5.87 4.73
N LEU A 127 -1.59 6.85 5.02
CA LEU A 127 -1.36 7.84 6.10
C LEU A 127 -1.48 7.26 7.50
N GLU A 128 -2.39 6.31 7.73
CA GLU A 128 -2.54 5.67 9.04
C GLU A 128 -1.27 4.96 9.48
N ARG A 129 -0.55 4.40 8.52
CA ARG A 129 0.72 3.74 8.78
C ARG A 129 1.80 4.73 9.23
N ASP A 130 1.88 5.88 8.57
CA ASP A 130 2.80 6.96 8.93
C ASP A 130 2.48 7.50 10.32
N ASP A 131 1.20 7.71 10.64
CA ASP A 131 0.74 8.16 11.94
C ASP A 131 1.10 7.16 13.05
N MET A 132 1.00 5.86 12.79
CA MET A 132 1.40 4.82 13.74
C MET A 132 2.90 4.82 13.99
N GLU A 133 3.70 4.96 12.96
CA GLU A 133 5.16 5.06 13.09
C GLU A 133 5.56 6.30 13.87
N GLU A 134 4.94 7.42 13.58
CA GLU A 134 5.17 8.68 14.29
C GLU A 134 4.78 8.57 15.76
N SER A 135 3.67 7.94 16.06
CA SER A 135 3.24 7.68 17.45
C SER A 135 4.22 6.79 18.21
N MET A 136 4.79 5.80 17.56
CA MET A 136 5.79 4.90 18.15
C MET A 136 7.09 5.62 18.49
N LEU A 137 7.49 6.59 17.68
CA LEU A 137 8.72 7.37 17.89
C LEU A 137 8.64 8.28 19.11
N TRP A 138 7.46 8.69 19.53
CA TRP A 138 7.24 9.58 20.68
C TRP A 138 7.15 8.82 22.01
N TYR A 139 7.04 7.53 21.98
CA TYR A 139 7.00 6.66 23.16
C TYR A 139 8.30 5.87 23.31
#